data_ce6c93e7eeeefb902c71e9b094b3323d
#
_entry.id   ce6c93e7eeeefb902c71e9b094b3323d
#
_cell.length_a   1.000
_cell.length_b   1.000
_cell.length_c   1.000
_cell.angle_alpha   90.00
_cell.angle_beta   90.00
_cell.angle_gamma   90.00
#
_symmetry.space_group_name_H-M   'P 1'
#
loop_
_entity.id
_entity.type
_entity.pdbx_description
1 polymer ?
#
loop_
_entity_poly.entity_id
_entity_poly.type
_entity_poly.pdbx_seq_one_letter_code
_entity_poly.pdbx_strand_id
1 'polypeptide(L)'
;MKKNDYEKAVELLKEIVQDCKFKEKIYLVGGCVRDLVLGKTPKDIDLCIDYPEGTDLFIDFLKTKPECSGFVTYNRFKTGKFSLDIGTNEKIDIECVVPRIETYNQGPRRPDTVQQTNITEDAFRRDFCCNALYKNLLTGEVLDPTGKGLDDCKNRVLRTPLDPEQTFKDDPLRMLRAIRFACTKMFTISEETYSKIDNIPEYSALSMERIRDEFTKILMSKNAVRGIIELIGKCLMWRISKIFQLNIGFVQNNKYHDKTWGEHSLAVLGHVIQGGANLELRLAALFHDVSKPICYQVKEDGSFSFHGHDKESAKETRKILTNLKYPGEVIDKVVFLVENHMCIKQLYDYSRGLYTGKPCLLYTSELPTILRV
;
A
#
# COMPACT_ATOMS: atom_id res chain seq x y z
N MET A 1 -12.23 4.88 10.78
CA MET A 1 -13.23 4.85 11.86
C MET A 1 -12.94 5.96 12.86
N LYS A 2 -13.95 6.65 13.41
CA LYS A 2 -13.77 7.64 14.46
C LYS A 2 -13.52 6.93 15.79
N LYS A 3 -12.82 7.60 16.73
CA LYS A 3 -12.48 7.00 18.03
C LYS A 3 -13.74 6.54 18.80
N ASN A 4 -14.76 7.39 18.86
CA ASN A 4 -16.01 7.08 19.55
C ASN A 4 -16.75 5.87 18.94
N ASP A 5 -16.72 5.74 17.60
CA ASP A 5 -17.37 4.61 16.91
C ASP A 5 -16.64 3.30 17.19
N TYR A 6 -15.29 3.35 17.24
CA TYR A 6 -14.47 2.20 17.61
C TYR A 6 -14.77 1.74 19.06
N GLU A 7 -14.78 2.69 20.00
CA GLU A 7 -15.04 2.39 21.41
C GLU A 7 -16.45 1.79 21.61
N LYS A 8 -17.47 2.37 20.96
CA LYS A 8 -18.83 1.84 20.97
C LYS A 8 -18.92 0.43 20.37
N ALA A 9 -18.26 0.21 19.23
CA ALA A 9 -18.27 -1.10 18.59
C ALA A 9 -17.62 -2.18 19.46
N VAL A 10 -16.49 -1.87 20.10
CA VAL A 10 -15.81 -2.82 20.99
C VAL A 10 -16.65 -3.09 22.23
N GLU A 11 -17.31 -2.09 22.80
CA GLU A 11 -18.16 -2.29 24.00
C GLU A 11 -19.39 -3.13 23.64
N LEU A 12 -20.08 -2.82 22.55
CA LEU A 12 -21.19 -3.62 22.06
C LEU A 12 -20.79 -5.07 21.74
N LEU A 13 -19.61 -5.28 21.15
CA LEU A 13 -19.07 -6.62 20.92
C LEU A 13 -18.86 -7.38 22.24
N LYS A 14 -18.34 -6.72 23.29
CA LYS A 14 -18.18 -7.34 24.61
C LYS A 14 -19.51 -7.75 25.22
N GLU A 15 -20.55 -6.92 25.06
CA GLU A 15 -21.91 -7.26 25.51
C GLU A 15 -22.46 -8.46 24.74
N ILE A 16 -22.38 -8.43 23.40
CA ILE A 16 -22.87 -9.49 22.53
C ILE A 16 -22.24 -10.84 22.90
N VAL A 17 -20.91 -10.89 23.10
CA VAL A 17 -20.19 -12.13 23.32
C VAL A 17 -20.36 -12.74 24.71
N GLN A 18 -21.01 -12.04 25.66
CA GLN A 18 -21.22 -12.59 27.02
C GLN A 18 -21.95 -13.95 27.01
N ASP A 19 -22.86 -14.15 26.06
CA ASP A 19 -23.60 -15.38 25.90
C ASP A 19 -22.87 -16.43 25.03
N CYS A 20 -21.71 -16.09 24.47
CA CYS A 20 -20.94 -16.98 23.63
C CYS A 20 -20.17 -18.00 24.46
N LYS A 21 -20.33 -19.31 24.14
CA LYS A 21 -19.69 -20.40 24.90
C LYS A 21 -18.16 -20.36 24.90
N PHE A 22 -17.55 -19.67 23.93
CA PHE A 22 -16.09 -19.52 23.80
C PHE A 22 -15.65 -18.05 23.91
N LYS A 23 -16.39 -17.23 24.64
CA LYS A 23 -16.15 -15.78 24.79
C LYS A 23 -14.73 -15.41 25.23
N GLU A 24 -14.08 -16.23 26.03
CA GLU A 24 -12.71 -16.02 26.52
C GLU A 24 -11.64 -16.27 25.45
N LYS A 25 -12.04 -16.87 24.32
CA LYS A 25 -11.20 -17.24 23.18
C LYS A 25 -11.35 -16.30 21.98
N ILE A 26 -11.91 -15.08 22.20
CA ILE A 26 -12.10 -14.06 21.19
C ILE A 26 -11.09 -12.94 21.40
N TYR A 27 -10.33 -12.63 20.38
CA TYR A 27 -9.23 -11.66 20.42
C TYR A 27 -9.36 -10.63 19.31
N LEU A 28 -9.07 -9.38 19.58
CA LEU A 28 -8.68 -8.40 18.58
C LEU A 28 -7.28 -8.77 18.09
N VAL A 29 -6.97 -8.56 16.81
CA VAL A 29 -5.72 -9.05 16.22
C VAL A 29 -5.08 -8.12 15.19
N GLY A 30 -3.78 -8.22 15.01
CA GLY A 30 -3.06 -7.61 13.89
C GLY A 30 -2.95 -6.09 13.98
N GLY A 31 -3.28 -5.42 12.87
CA GLY A 31 -3.18 -3.96 12.75
C GLY A 31 -4.01 -3.19 13.76
N CYS A 32 -5.13 -3.75 14.18
CA CYS A 32 -5.98 -3.21 15.22
C CYS A 32 -5.23 -3.11 16.56
N VAL A 33 -4.62 -4.21 17.02
CA VAL A 33 -3.89 -4.25 18.30
C VAL A 33 -2.63 -3.38 18.26
N ARG A 34 -1.87 -3.43 17.16
CA ARG A 34 -0.71 -2.54 16.95
C ARG A 34 -1.11 -1.07 17.10
N ASP A 35 -2.18 -0.64 16.45
CA ASP A 35 -2.60 0.77 16.47
C ASP A 35 -3.07 1.17 17.87
N LEU A 36 -3.73 0.27 18.64
CA LEU A 36 -4.07 0.50 20.06
C LEU A 36 -2.81 0.65 20.93
N VAL A 37 -1.82 -0.22 20.78
CA VAL A 37 -0.54 -0.13 21.53
C VAL A 37 0.18 1.19 21.24
N LEU A 38 0.04 1.72 20.01
CA LEU A 38 0.56 3.04 19.61
C LEU A 38 -0.30 4.23 20.04
N GLY A 39 -1.38 4.00 20.81
CA GLY A 39 -2.31 5.06 21.24
C GLY A 39 -3.13 5.65 20.09
N LYS A 40 -3.30 4.91 18.99
CA LYS A 40 -4.07 5.34 17.82
C LYS A 40 -5.39 4.60 17.73
N THR A 41 -6.42 5.26 17.20
CA THR A 41 -7.67 4.59 16.86
C THR A 41 -7.46 3.66 15.66
N PRO A 42 -7.78 2.37 15.76
CA PRO A 42 -7.77 1.46 14.63
C PRO A 42 -8.72 1.90 13.53
N LYS A 43 -8.39 1.58 12.29
CA LYS A 43 -9.28 1.83 11.14
C LYS A 43 -10.33 0.74 10.97
N ASP A 44 -9.93 -0.50 11.26
CA ASP A 44 -10.70 -1.72 11.05
C ASP A 44 -10.70 -2.52 12.37
N ILE A 45 -11.67 -3.42 12.54
CA ILE A 45 -11.74 -4.37 13.65
C ILE A 45 -11.58 -5.77 13.08
N ASP A 46 -10.49 -6.42 13.44
CA ASP A 46 -10.21 -7.81 13.08
C ASP A 46 -10.27 -8.67 14.33
N LEU A 47 -11.06 -9.74 14.28
CA LEU A 47 -11.21 -10.71 15.37
C LEU A 47 -10.52 -12.03 15.03
N CYS A 48 -9.88 -12.62 16.00
CA CYS A 48 -9.36 -13.99 15.96
C CYS A 48 -10.11 -14.83 16.98
N ILE A 49 -10.69 -15.94 16.52
CA ILE A 49 -11.48 -16.86 17.32
C ILE A 49 -10.65 -18.12 17.56
N ASP A 50 -10.00 -18.21 18.71
CA ASP A 50 -9.12 -19.35 19.08
C ASP A 50 -9.94 -20.53 19.61
N TYR A 51 -10.82 -21.06 18.75
CA TYR A 51 -11.71 -22.17 19.06
C TYR A 51 -11.88 -23.06 17.82
N PRO A 52 -11.99 -24.39 17.95
CA PRO A 52 -12.24 -25.30 16.82
C PRO A 52 -13.47 -24.83 16.02
N GLU A 53 -13.32 -24.71 14.69
CA GLU A 53 -14.38 -24.19 13.79
C GLU A 53 -14.90 -22.80 14.20
N GLY A 54 -14.06 -22.05 14.95
CA GLY A 54 -14.47 -20.83 15.65
C GLY A 54 -15.13 -19.79 14.76
N THR A 55 -14.67 -19.61 13.52
CA THR A 55 -15.27 -18.62 12.60
C THR A 55 -16.72 -18.99 12.27
N ASP A 56 -17.01 -20.25 11.89
CA ASP A 56 -18.34 -20.68 11.49
C ASP A 56 -19.30 -20.65 12.68
N LEU A 57 -18.86 -21.19 13.82
CA LEU A 57 -19.64 -21.16 15.06
C LEU A 57 -19.90 -19.73 15.57
N PHE A 58 -18.94 -18.82 15.38
CA PHE A 58 -19.12 -17.43 15.79
C PHE A 58 -20.10 -16.69 14.86
N ILE A 59 -20.02 -16.89 13.58
CA ILE A 59 -20.97 -16.34 12.60
C ILE A 59 -22.39 -16.88 12.89
N ASP A 60 -22.55 -18.18 13.17
CA ASP A 60 -23.86 -18.76 13.52
C ASP A 60 -24.41 -18.20 14.83
N PHE A 61 -23.56 -17.99 15.83
CA PHE A 61 -23.94 -17.30 17.05
C PHE A 61 -24.40 -15.86 16.77
N LEU A 62 -23.65 -15.11 15.95
CA LEU A 62 -23.98 -13.71 15.65
C LEU A 62 -25.27 -13.55 14.82
N LYS A 63 -25.69 -14.56 14.05
CA LYS A 63 -26.98 -14.55 13.34
C LYS A 63 -28.18 -14.47 14.30
N THR A 64 -28.01 -14.81 15.57
CA THR A 64 -29.04 -14.69 16.58
C THR A 64 -29.12 -13.27 17.21
N LYS A 65 -28.21 -12.38 16.87
CA LYS A 65 -28.09 -11.04 17.44
C LYS A 65 -28.61 -9.99 16.48
N PRO A 66 -29.60 -9.14 16.86
CA PRO A 66 -30.24 -8.19 15.95
C PRO A 66 -29.29 -7.07 15.49
N GLU A 67 -28.23 -6.77 16.24
CA GLU A 67 -27.23 -5.76 15.92
C GLU A 67 -26.29 -6.21 14.78
N CYS A 68 -26.29 -7.51 14.45
CA CYS A 68 -25.38 -8.11 13.47
C CYS A 68 -26.12 -8.44 12.16
N SER A 69 -25.46 -8.19 11.04
CA SER A 69 -26.03 -8.44 9.69
C SER A 69 -24.92 -8.63 8.64
N GLY A 70 -25.30 -8.87 7.37
CA GLY A 70 -24.34 -8.89 6.25
C GLY A 70 -23.29 -10.01 6.36
N PHE A 71 -23.69 -11.17 6.84
CA PHE A 71 -22.79 -12.31 7.09
C PHE A 71 -22.25 -12.90 5.79
N VAL A 72 -20.93 -13.06 5.70
CA VAL A 72 -20.23 -13.75 4.61
C VAL A 72 -19.20 -14.68 5.21
N THR A 73 -19.11 -15.91 4.72
CA THR A 73 -18.07 -16.89 5.12
C THR A 73 -17.26 -17.34 3.92
N TYR A 74 -15.96 -17.47 4.13
CA TYR A 74 -15.01 -17.96 3.12
C TYR A 74 -14.37 -19.26 3.65
N ASN A 75 -15.05 -20.38 3.45
CA ASN A 75 -14.71 -21.68 4.04
C ASN A 75 -13.28 -22.13 3.75
N ARG A 76 -12.78 -21.87 2.52
CA ARG A 76 -11.41 -22.19 2.13
C ARG A 76 -10.35 -21.49 3.01
N PHE A 77 -10.62 -20.26 3.45
CA PHE A 77 -9.69 -19.44 4.23
C PHE A 77 -10.02 -19.40 5.71
N LYS A 78 -11.07 -20.10 6.13
CA LYS A 78 -11.56 -20.07 7.51
C LYS A 78 -11.78 -18.63 8.03
N THR A 79 -12.35 -17.77 7.17
CA THR A 79 -12.59 -16.36 7.43
C THR A 79 -14.07 -16.05 7.32
N GLY A 80 -14.56 -15.18 8.20
CA GLY A 80 -15.92 -14.65 8.15
C GLY A 80 -15.91 -13.12 8.18
N LYS A 81 -17.01 -12.55 7.72
CA LYS A 81 -17.25 -11.10 7.78
C LYS A 81 -18.70 -10.86 8.18
N PHE A 82 -18.92 -9.80 8.94
CA PHE A 82 -20.24 -9.31 9.30
C PHE A 82 -20.22 -7.79 9.50
N SER A 83 -21.39 -7.18 9.49
CA SER A 83 -21.58 -5.76 9.77
C SER A 83 -22.28 -5.58 11.13
N LEU A 84 -21.70 -4.74 11.99
CA LEU A 84 -22.20 -4.40 13.32
C LEU A 84 -22.89 -3.03 13.28
N ASP A 85 -24.14 -2.96 13.74
CA ASP A 85 -24.90 -1.74 13.90
C ASP A 85 -24.66 -1.16 15.31
N ILE A 86 -24.01 -0.01 15.38
CA ILE A 86 -23.70 0.69 16.63
C ILE A 86 -24.68 1.84 16.93
N GLY A 87 -25.85 1.84 16.29
CA GLY A 87 -26.85 2.91 16.43
C GLY A 87 -26.46 4.21 15.74
N THR A 88 -25.64 4.13 14.67
CA THR A 88 -25.27 5.25 13.79
C THR A 88 -25.78 4.99 12.35
N ASN A 89 -25.66 6.02 11.46
CA ASN A 89 -26.09 5.85 10.06
C ASN A 89 -25.21 4.84 9.27
N GLU A 90 -24.02 4.53 9.76
CA GLU A 90 -23.09 3.61 9.10
C GLU A 90 -22.84 2.38 10.00
N LYS A 91 -22.95 1.20 9.43
CA LYS A 91 -22.55 -0.06 10.06
C LYS A 91 -21.05 -0.25 9.96
N ILE A 92 -20.47 -0.93 10.96
CA ILE A 92 -19.05 -1.25 10.99
C ILE A 92 -18.85 -2.68 10.49
N ASP A 93 -18.07 -2.81 9.43
CA ASP A 93 -17.64 -4.11 8.91
C ASP A 93 -16.53 -4.70 9.78
N ILE A 94 -16.70 -5.94 10.20
CA ILE A 94 -15.78 -6.68 11.07
C ILE A 94 -15.40 -7.98 10.39
N GLU A 95 -14.10 -8.26 10.33
CA GLU A 95 -13.59 -9.54 9.86
C GLU A 95 -13.26 -10.44 11.05
N CYS A 96 -13.54 -11.74 10.91
CA CYS A 96 -13.19 -12.74 11.90
C CYS A 96 -12.50 -13.93 11.25
N VAL A 97 -11.46 -14.45 11.91
CA VAL A 97 -10.65 -15.57 11.44
C VAL A 97 -10.40 -16.54 12.60
N VAL A 98 -10.07 -17.79 12.28
CA VAL A 98 -9.41 -18.69 13.26
C VAL A 98 -7.90 -18.55 13.15
N PRO A 99 -7.13 -18.85 14.22
CA PRO A 99 -5.69 -19.06 14.10
C PRO A 99 -5.41 -20.14 13.07
N ARG A 100 -4.45 -19.90 12.16
CA ARG A 100 -4.19 -20.82 11.06
C ARG A 100 -2.73 -20.86 10.66
N ILE A 101 -2.29 -21.98 10.10
CA ILE A 101 -1.06 -22.10 9.34
C ILE A 101 -1.37 -22.26 7.86
N GLU A 102 -0.45 -21.82 7.05
CA GLU A 102 -0.54 -21.86 5.59
C GLU A 102 0.69 -22.59 5.05
N THR A 103 0.50 -23.54 4.11
CA THR A 103 1.61 -24.22 3.44
C THR A 103 1.68 -23.78 1.98
N TYR A 104 2.91 -23.62 1.47
CA TYR A 104 3.20 -23.10 0.13
C TYR A 104 4.11 -24.08 -0.62
N ASN A 105 3.58 -25.20 -1.12
CA ASN A 105 4.36 -26.22 -1.84
C ASN A 105 4.44 -25.96 -3.35
N GLN A 106 3.45 -25.23 -3.91
CA GLN A 106 3.33 -24.98 -5.36
C GLN A 106 3.64 -23.53 -5.75
N GLY A 107 4.26 -22.75 -4.85
CA GLY A 107 4.66 -21.37 -5.09
C GLY A 107 3.92 -20.33 -4.25
N PRO A 108 4.42 -19.09 -4.20
CA PRO A 108 4.06 -18.07 -3.18
C PRO A 108 2.71 -17.38 -3.41
N ARG A 109 1.89 -17.84 -4.34
CA ARG A 109 0.69 -17.08 -4.76
C ARG A 109 -0.56 -17.39 -3.94
N ARG A 110 -0.73 -18.64 -3.53
CA ARG A 110 -1.88 -19.11 -2.73
C ARG A 110 -1.41 -20.25 -1.83
N PRO A 111 -1.78 -20.25 -0.57
CA PRO A 111 -1.50 -21.42 0.25
C PRO A 111 -2.20 -22.64 -0.36
N ASP A 112 -1.47 -23.74 -0.44
CA ASP A 112 -2.01 -25.02 -0.90
C ASP A 112 -3.01 -25.55 0.12
N THR A 113 -2.65 -25.42 1.40
CA THR A 113 -3.54 -25.79 2.51
C THR A 113 -3.61 -24.67 3.53
N VAL A 114 -4.79 -24.52 4.12
CA VAL A 114 -5.05 -23.65 5.27
C VAL A 114 -5.59 -24.56 6.37
N GLN A 115 -4.82 -24.72 7.43
CA GLN A 115 -5.20 -25.54 8.57
C GLN A 115 -5.35 -24.68 9.81
N GLN A 116 -6.37 -24.95 10.61
CA GLN A 116 -6.52 -24.30 11.90
C GLN A 116 -5.42 -24.74 12.85
N THR A 117 -4.94 -23.82 13.66
CA THR A 117 -3.90 -24.03 14.63
C THR A 117 -4.17 -23.22 15.91
N ASN A 118 -3.15 -22.91 16.68
CA ASN A 118 -3.20 -22.05 17.86
C ASN A 118 -2.65 -20.64 17.57
N ILE A 119 -2.90 -19.69 18.48
CA ILE A 119 -2.47 -18.29 18.37
C ILE A 119 -0.95 -18.17 18.18
N THR A 120 -0.16 -19.02 18.83
CA THR A 120 1.31 -18.96 18.75
C THR A 120 1.79 -19.23 17.34
N GLU A 121 1.35 -20.31 16.72
CA GLU A 121 1.73 -20.64 15.35
C GLU A 121 1.18 -19.62 14.34
N ASP A 122 -0.05 -19.11 14.54
CA ASP A 122 -0.61 -18.03 13.71
C ASP A 122 0.24 -16.75 13.80
N ALA A 123 0.77 -16.42 14.97
CA ALA A 123 1.64 -15.25 15.15
C ALA A 123 2.92 -15.34 14.33
N PHE A 124 3.55 -16.51 14.31
CA PHE A 124 4.81 -16.72 13.59
C PHE A 124 4.67 -16.71 12.07
N ARG A 125 3.50 -17.01 11.50
CA ARG A 125 3.28 -16.91 10.05
C ARG A 125 2.99 -15.47 9.57
N ARG A 126 2.78 -14.50 10.48
CA ARG A 126 2.46 -13.11 10.11
C ARG A 126 3.64 -12.39 9.49
N ASP A 127 3.37 -11.21 8.92
CA ASP A 127 4.39 -10.40 8.24
C ASP A 127 5.43 -9.81 9.19
N PHE A 128 4.97 -9.20 10.31
CA PHE A 128 5.84 -8.51 11.26
C PHE A 128 5.41 -8.77 12.70
N CYS A 129 6.36 -8.81 13.64
CA CYS A 129 6.10 -9.02 15.07
C CYS A 129 5.10 -8.00 15.62
N CYS A 130 5.21 -6.73 15.24
CA CYS A 130 4.28 -5.68 15.65
C CYS A 130 2.83 -5.89 15.15
N ASN A 131 2.61 -6.76 14.17
CA ASN A 131 1.28 -7.15 13.67
C ASN A 131 0.85 -8.54 14.19
N ALA A 132 1.68 -9.19 15.00
CA ALA A 132 1.44 -10.52 15.57
C ALA A 132 0.97 -10.45 17.04
N LEU A 133 0.32 -9.36 17.40
CA LEU A 133 -0.25 -9.13 18.72
C LEU A 133 -1.72 -9.50 18.75
N TYR A 134 -2.18 -10.04 19.87
CA TYR A 134 -3.56 -10.42 20.14
C TYR A 134 -4.01 -9.73 21.43
N LYS A 135 -5.19 -9.16 21.44
CA LYS A 135 -5.77 -8.55 22.65
C LYS A 135 -7.09 -9.24 22.95
N ASN A 136 -7.17 -9.91 24.10
CA ASN A 136 -8.42 -10.55 24.52
C ASN A 136 -9.54 -9.52 24.55
N LEU A 137 -10.67 -9.84 23.93
CA LEU A 137 -11.78 -8.90 23.78
C LEU A 137 -12.39 -8.52 25.13
N LEU A 138 -12.53 -9.46 26.05
CA LEU A 138 -13.16 -9.24 27.36
C LEU A 138 -12.20 -8.69 28.40
N THR A 139 -11.05 -9.35 28.60
CA THR A 139 -10.10 -8.98 29.66
C THR A 139 -9.24 -7.78 29.29
N GLY A 140 -9.06 -7.54 27.99
CA GLY A 140 -8.14 -6.52 27.48
C GLY A 140 -6.65 -6.90 27.58
N GLU A 141 -6.33 -8.10 28.05
CA GLU A 141 -4.95 -8.61 28.10
C GLU A 141 -4.36 -8.71 26.71
N VAL A 142 -3.10 -8.26 26.55
CA VAL A 142 -2.38 -8.32 25.27
C VAL A 142 -1.38 -9.47 25.32
N LEU A 143 -1.54 -10.41 24.39
CA LEU A 143 -0.64 -11.52 24.17
C LEU A 143 0.35 -11.16 23.09
N ASP A 144 1.62 -11.42 23.33
CA ASP A 144 2.73 -11.29 22.37
C ASP A 144 3.45 -12.62 22.19
N PRO A 145 2.94 -13.52 21.36
CA PRO A 145 3.54 -14.85 21.18
C PRO A 145 4.96 -14.81 20.60
N THR A 146 5.31 -13.72 19.89
CA THR A 146 6.68 -13.57 19.34
C THR A 146 7.69 -13.09 20.38
N GLY A 147 7.22 -12.54 21.50
CA GLY A 147 8.05 -11.93 22.55
C GLY A 147 8.77 -10.65 22.12
N LYS A 148 8.50 -10.15 20.90
CA LYS A 148 9.14 -8.96 20.31
C LYS A 148 8.13 -7.91 19.84
N GLY A 149 6.86 -8.30 19.67
CA GLY A 149 5.85 -7.47 19.03
C GLY A 149 5.53 -6.19 19.80
N LEU A 150 5.43 -6.23 21.13
CA LEU A 150 5.18 -5.07 21.96
C LEU A 150 6.33 -4.06 21.92
N ASP A 151 7.57 -4.53 22.01
CA ASP A 151 8.75 -3.69 21.96
C ASP A 151 8.95 -3.12 20.55
N ASP A 152 8.75 -3.93 19.51
CA ASP A 152 8.79 -3.48 18.11
C ASP A 152 7.71 -2.42 17.83
N CYS A 153 6.53 -2.52 18.44
CA CYS A 153 5.51 -1.47 18.36
C CYS A 153 6.00 -0.18 19.02
N LYS A 154 6.47 -0.22 20.26
CA LYS A 154 6.93 0.94 21.01
C LYS A 154 8.08 1.65 20.31
N ASN A 155 9.04 0.88 19.80
CA ASN A 155 10.24 1.38 19.12
C ASN A 155 10.01 1.65 17.61
N ARG A 156 8.82 1.34 17.10
CA ARG A 156 8.46 1.45 15.68
C ARG A 156 9.43 0.68 14.78
N VAL A 157 9.69 -0.56 15.09
CA VAL A 157 10.55 -1.46 14.32
C VAL A 157 9.69 -2.46 13.54
N LEU A 158 10.05 -2.74 12.31
CA LEU A 158 9.51 -3.82 11.50
C LEU A 158 10.52 -4.97 11.48
N ARG A 159 10.16 -6.04 12.12
CA ARG A 159 10.91 -7.29 12.19
C ARG A 159 9.99 -8.44 11.86
N THR A 160 10.45 -9.38 11.04
CA THR A 160 9.71 -10.61 10.76
C THR A 160 9.71 -11.54 11.96
N PRO A 161 8.61 -12.28 12.24
CA PRO A 161 8.58 -13.26 13.33
C PRO A 161 9.56 -14.41 13.16
N LEU A 162 9.76 -14.86 11.92
CA LEU A 162 10.69 -15.89 11.49
C LEU A 162 11.81 -15.29 10.63
N ASP A 163 12.69 -16.16 10.11
CA ASP A 163 13.72 -15.75 9.16
C ASP A 163 13.14 -14.91 8.02
N PRO A 164 13.70 -13.69 7.78
CA PRO A 164 13.18 -12.80 6.76
C PRO A 164 13.21 -13.38 5.33
N GLU A 165 14.24 -14.14 5.01
CA GLU A 165 14.38 -14.73 3.67
C GLU A 165 13.25 -15.71 3.39
N GLN A 166 12.96 -16.61 4.34
CA GLN A 166 11.84 -17.54 4.22
C GLN A 166 10.50 -16.78 4.21
N THR A 167 10.36 -15.81 5.11
CA THR A 167 9.14 -14.99 5.21
C THR A 167 8.80 -14.28 3.90
N PHE A 168 9.80 -13.81 3.15
CA PHE A 168 9.60 -13.15 1.86
C PHE A 168 9.42 -14.14 0.69
N LYS A 169 10.03 -15.33 0.76
CA LYS A 169 9.73 -16.41 -0.20
C LYS A 169 8.30 -16.91 -0.10
N ASP A 170 7.77 -17.05 1.10
CA ASP A 170 6.39 -17.48 1.35
C ASP A 170 5.37 -16.46 0.81
N ASP A 171 5.56 -15.17 1.06
CA ASP A 171 4.74 -14.09 0.47
C ASP A 171 5.61 -12.84 0.17
N PRO A 172 6.10 -12.69 -1.06
CA PRO A 172 6.93 -11.56 -1.46
C PRO A 172 6.26 -10.20 -1.33
N LEU A 173 4.91 -10.14 -1.22
CA LEU A 173 4.21 -8.89 -0.95
C LEU A 173 4.62 -8.25 0.38
N ARG A 174 5.10 -9.06 1.32
CA ARG A 174 5.58 -8.58 2.63
C ARG A 174 6.74 -7.59 2.50
N MET A 175 7.53 -7.67 1.43
CA MET A 175 8.58 -6.68 1.11
C MET A 175 7.98 -5.30 0.80
N LEU A 176 6.96 -5.25 -0.06
CA LEU A 176 6.23 -4.01 -0.35
C LEU A 176 5.51 -3.47 0.90
N ARG A 177 4.95 -4.38 1.71
CA ARG A 177 4.31 -4.02 2.98
C ARG A 177 5.31 -3.41 3.98
N ALA A 178 6.55 -3.92 4.05
CA ALA A 178 7.61 -3.34 4.89
C ALA A 178 7.88 -1.88 4.49
N ILE A 179 8.11 -1.61 3.21
CA ILE A 179 8.33 -0.26 2.70
C ILE A 179 7.09 0.62 2.95
N ARG A 180 5.89 0.09 2.71
CA ARG A 180 4.66 0.81 3.01
C ARG A 180 4.52 1.19 4.47
N PHE A 181 4.76 0.29 5.41
CA PHE A 181 4.69 0.61 6.84
C PHE A 181 5.76 1.62 7.25
N ALA A 182 6.98 1.53 6.69
CA ALA A 182 8.01 2.53 6.91
C ALA A 182 7.53 3.92 6.47
N CYS A 183 6.84 4.04 5.33
CA CYS A 183 6.34 5.31 4.82
C CYS A 183 5.07 5.82 5.53
N THR A 184 4.08 4.94 5.77
CA THR A 184 2.75 5.35 6.25
C THR A 184 2.62 5.40 7.76
N LYS A 185 3.39 4.61 8.48
CA LYS A 185 3.34 4.46 9.94
C LYS A 185 4.62 4.95 10.65
N MET A 186 5.63 5.36 9.87
CA MET A 186 6.94 5.83 10.38
C MET A 186 7.68 4.74 11.17
N PHE A 187 7.64 3.52 10.69
CA PHE A 187 8.44 2.42 11.22
C PHE A 187 9.82 2.40 10.56
N THR A 188 10.80 1.90 11.28
CA THR A 188 12.13 1.56 10.76
C THR A 188 12.18 0.05 10.52
N ILE A 189 12.61 -0.38 9.35
CA ILE A 189 12.81 -1.81 9.08
C ILE A 189 14.10 -2.25 9.78
N SER A 190 14.08 -3.35 10.55
CA SER A 190 15.29 -3.88 11.18
C SER A 190 16.33 -4.23 10.13
N GLU A 191 17.61 -4.08 10.44
CA GLU A 191 18.71 -4.33 9.50
C GLU A 191 18.65 -5.74 8.91
N GLU A 192 18.40 -6.74 9.76
CA GLU A 192 18.22 -8.13 9.35
C GLU A 192 17.09 -8.28 8.32
N THR A 193 15.90 -7.72 8.60
CA THR A 193 14.75 -7.75 7.69
C THR A 193 15.04 -6.96 6.42
N TYR A 194 15.66 -5.77 6.53
CA TYR A 194 15.96 -4.90 5.39
C TYR A 194 16.96 -5.51 4.42
N SER A 195 17.98 -6.23 4.95
CA SER A 195 19.00 -6.88 4.13
C SER A 195 18.43 -7.96 3.19
N LYS A 196 17.28 -8.55 3.52
CA LYS A 196 16.62 -9.59 2.73
C LYS A 196 15.51 -9.07 1.80
N ILE A 197 15.22 -7.76 1.82
CA ILE A 197 14.34 -7.16 0.81
C ILE A 197 15.12 -7.03 -0.49
N ASP A 198 14.67 -7.70 -1.54
CA ASP A 198 15.27 -7.63 -2.87
C ASP A 198 14.28 -8.14 -3.95
N ASN A 199 14.65 -8.00 -5.22
CA ASN A 199 13.89 -8.54 -6.35
C ASN A 199 14.13 -10.06 -6.49
N ILE A 200 13.57 -10.84 -5.57
CA ILE A 200 13.65 -12.30 -5.60
C ILE A 200 12.75 -12.91 -6.70
N PRO A 201 13.06 -14.12 -7.20
CA PRO A 201 12.27 -14.76 -8.27
C PRO A 201 10.77 -14.88 -7.92
N GLU A 202 10.43 -15.18 -6.68
CA GLU A 202 9.06 -15.32 -6.17
C GLU A 202 8.27 -14.01 -6.29
N TYR A 203 8.93 -12.84 -6.28
CA TYR A 203 8.30 -11.54 -6.49
C TYR A 203 7.59 -11.45 -7.85
N SER A 204 8.11 -12.15 -8.87
CA SER A 204 7.49 -12.24 -10.19
C SER A 204 6.13 -12.95 -10.19
N ALA A 205 5.87 -13.81 -9.22
CA ALA A 205 4.62 -14.56 -9.09
C ALA A 205 3.46 -13.76 -8.49
N LEU A 206 3.73 -12.58 -7.90
CA LEU A 206 2.68 -11.73 -7.35
C LEU A 206 1.72 -11.22 -8.43
N SER A 207 0.44 -11.14 -8.10
CA SER A 207 -0.53 -10.48 -8.97
C SER A 207 -0.32 -8.97 -9.00
N MET A 208 -0.56 -8.37 -10.16
CA MET A 208 -0.35 -6.94 -10.35
C MET A 208 -1.31 -6.09 -9.52
N GLU A 209 -2.50 -6.62 -9.22
CA GLU A 209 -3.48 -5.96 -8.33
C GLU A 209 -2.93 -5.81 -6.90
N ARG A 210 -2.29 -6.86 -6.35
CA ARG A 210 -1.69 -6.79 -5.02
C ARG A 210 -0.52 -5.80 -4.99
N ILE A 211 0.32 -5.79 -6.04
CA ILE A 211 1.41 -4.82 -6.19
C ILE A 211 0.84 -3.40 -6.28
N ARG A 212 -0.16 -3.17 -7.14
CA ARG A 212 -0.85 -1.88 -7.27
C ARG A 212 -1.34 -1.35 -5.92
N ASP A 213 -2.00 -2.21 -5.15
CA ASP A 213 -2.63 -1.78 -3.90
C ASP A 213 -1.59 -1.33 -2.85
N GLU A 214 -0.47 -2.04 -2.73
CA GLU A 214 0.62 -1.61 -1.85
C GLU A 214 1.35 -0.38 -2.41
N PHE A 215 1.63 -0.35 -3.72
CA PHE A 215 2.23 0.81 -4.40
C PHE A 215 1.37 2.07 -4.26
N THR A 216 0.06 1.96 -4.45
CA THR A 216 -0.89 3.07 -4.25
C THR A 216 -0.82 3.61 -2.82
N LYS A 217 -0.79 2.72 -1.82
CA LYS A 217 -0.67 3.14 -0.41
C LYS A 217 0.66 3.83 -0.11
N ILE A 218 1.76 3.38 -0.73
CA ILE A 218 3.07 4.04 -0.65
C ILE A 218 2.98 5.43 -1.28
N LEU A 219 2.48 5.51 -2.51
CA LEU A 219 2.39 6.75 -3.29
C LEU A 219 1.48 7.79 -2.62
N MET A 220 0.41 7.36 -1.96
CA MET A 220 -0.51 8.23 -1.21
C MET A 220 -0.01 8.65 0.18
N SER A 221 1.12 8.11 0.64
CA SER A 221 1.71 8.53 1.91
C SER A 221 2.32 9.95 1.81
N LYS A 222 2.54 10.57 2.98
CA LYS A 222 3.30 11.84 3.06
C LYS A 222 4.79 11.64 2.74
N ASN A 223 5.29 10.41 2.89
CA ASN A 223 6.68 10.04 2.66
C ASN A 223 6.84 9.22 1.36
N ALA A 224 5.99 9.46 0.36
CA ALA A 224 5.99 8.67 -0.87
C ALA A 224 7.34 8.76 -1.59
N VAL A 225 8.00 9.92 -1.64
CA VAL A 225 9.34 10.07 -2.26
C VAL A 225 10.33 9.08 -1.65
N ARG A 226 10.41 9.00 -0.31
CA ARG A 226 11.25 7.99 0.37
C ARG A 226 10.85 6.58 -0.03
N GLY A 227 9.54 6.28 -0.08
CA GLY A 227 9.05 4.96 -0.47
C GLY A 227 9.45 4.57 -1.90
N ILE A 228 9.39 5.50 -2.85
CA ILE A 228 9.84 5.24 -4.24
C ILE A 228 11.35 5.01 -4.28
N ILE A 229 12.14 5.79 -3.53
CA ILE A 229 13.60 5.58 -3.43
C ILE A 229 13.92 4.17 -2.89
N GLU A 230 13.21 3.72 -1.86
CA GLU A 230 13.38 2.37 -1.29
C GLU A 230 13.01 1.27 -2.31
N LEU A 231 11.89 1.45 -3.05
CA LEU A 231 11.50 0.52 -4.11
C LEU A 231 12.57 0.40 -5.21
N ILE A 232 13.19 1.51 -5.59
CA ILE A 232 14.26 1.55 -6.58
C ILE A 232 15.52 0.88 -6.02
N GLY A 233 15.96 1.26 -4.82
CA GLY A 233 17.17 0.75 -4.19
C GLY A 233 17.13 -0.77 -3.95
N LYS A 234 15.93 -1.33 -3.78
CA LYS A 234 15.67 -2.76 -3.61
C LYS A 234 15.21 -3.47 -4.88
N CYS A 235 15.36 -2.83 -6.03
CA CYS A 235 14.95 -3.35 -7.35
C CYS A 235 13.47 -3.76 -7.46
N LEU A 236 12.62 -3.37 -6.51
CA LEU A 236 11.19 -3.71 -6.52
C LEU A 236 10.38 -2.86 -7.51
N MET A 237 10.93 -1.71 -7.94
CA MET A 237 10.31 -0.85 -8.96
C MET A 237 10.25 -1.54 -10.33
N TRP A 238 11.07 -2.58 -10.55
CA TRP A 238 11.10 -3.35 -11.80
C TRP A 238 9.74 -3.92 -12.23
N ARG A 239 8.95 -4.39 -11.27
CA ARG A 239 7.60 -4.94 -11.53
C ARG A 239 6.56 -3.85 -11.79
N ILE A 240 6.80 -2.64 -11.30
CA ILE A 240 5.92 -1.48 -11.46
C ILE A 240 6.23 -0.80 -12.78
N SER A 241 7.48 -0.42 -12.98
CA SER A 241 7.97 0.21 -14.20
C SER A 241 9.45 -0.14 -14.44
N LYS A 242 9.69 -1.03 -15.38
CA LYS A 242 11.04 -1.44 -15.79
C LYS A 242 11.85 -0.26 -16.30
N ILE A 243 11.23 0.60 -17.10
CA ILE A 243 11.90 1.78 -17.65
C ILE A 243 12.32 2.75 -16.55
N PHE A 244 11.48 2.92 -15.53
CA PHE A 244 11.81 3.76 -14.36
C PHE A 244 12.99 3.17 -13.58
N GLN A 245 12.95 1.86 -13.30
CA GLN A 245 14.03 1.18 -12.56
C GLN A 245 15.38 1.30 -13.28
N LEU A 246 15.41 1.15 -14.60
CA LEU A 246 16.67 1.15 -15.36
C LEU A 246 17.28 2.53 -15.56
N ASN A 247 16.47 3.57 -15.59
CA ASN A 247 16.90 4.88 -16.05
C ASN A 247 16.92 5.96 -14.95
N ILE A 248 16.82 5.58 -13.69
CA ILE A 248 16.76 6.53 -12.57
C ILE A 248 17.93 7.54 -12.54
N GLY A 249 19.13 7.09 -12.94
CA GLY A 249 20.34 7.90 -13.00
C GLY A 249 20.59 8.59 -14.35
N PHE A 250 19.65 8.57 -15.29
CA PHE A 250 19.83 9.16 -16.61
C PHE A 250 20.11 10.67 -16.52
N VAL A 251 21.25 11.11 -17.05
CA VAL A 251 21.68 12.52 -17.07
C VAL A 251 21.00 13.24 -18.23
N GLN A 252 20.32 14.35 -17.98
CA GLN A 252 19.54 15.06 -19.00
C GLN A 252 20.39 15.97 -19.92
N ASN A 253 21.61 16.27 -19.54
CA ASN A 253 22.61 17.05 -20.29
C ASN A 253 22.04 18.21 -21.13
N ASN A 254 21.32 19.13 -20.48
CA ASN A 254 20.81 20.33 -21.14
C ASN A 254 20.79 21.52 -20.15
N LYS A 255 20.71 22.75 -20.68
CA LYS A 255 20.76 23.97 -19.89
C LYS A 255 19.59 24.22 -18.93
N TYR A 256 18.54 23.38 -19.00
CA TYR A 256 17.31 23.54 -18.20
C TYR A 256 17.25 22.60 -17.01
N HIS A 257 18.12 21.59 -16.96
CA HIS A 257 18.08 20.54 -15.96
C HIS A 257 19.48 20.32 -15.35
N ASP A 258 19.63 20.61 -14.09
CA ASP A 258 20.80 20.33 -13.26
C ASP A 258 20.73 18.97 -12.56
N LYS A 259 19.58 18.32 -12.63
CA LYS A 259 19.27 17.04 -11.97
C LYS A 259 19.21 15.91 -12.97
N THR A 260 19.49 14.70 -12.49
CA THR A 260 19.16 13.49 -13.25
C THR A 260 17.64 13.43 -13.48
N TRP A 261 17.24 12.64 -14.47
CA TRP A 261 15.83 12.43 -14.77
C TRP A 261 15.05 11.91 -13.54
N GLY A 262 15.63 10.95 -12.80
CA GLY A 262 15.00 10.39 -11.60
C GLY A 262 14.86 11.40 -10.46
N GLU A 263 15.91 12.20 -10.20
CA GLU A 263 15.85 13.28 -9.20
C GLU A 263 14.80 14.32 -9.56
N HIS A 264 14.66 14.67 -10.85
CA HIS A 264 13.60 15.56 -11.32
C HIS A 264 12.21 14.96 -11.04
N SER A 265 11.95 13.73 -11.46
CA SER A 265 10.65 13.05 -11.25
C SER A 265 10.28 12.95 -9.78
N LEU A 266 11.25 12.64 -8.91
CA LEU A 266 11.06 12.59 -7.46
C LEU A 266 10.81 13.97 -6.84
N ALA A 267 11.49 15.02 -7.33
CA ALA A 267 11.26 16.40 -6.90
C ALA A 267 9.85 16.87 -7.25
N VAL A 268 9.39 16.61 -8.49
CA VAL A 268 8.03 16.94 -8.94
C VAL A 268 7.00 16.19 -8.08
N LEU A 269 7.21 14.90 -7.82
CA LEU A 269 6.36 14.12 -6.91
C LEU A 269 6.31 14.76 -5.51
N GLY A 270 7.46 15.17 -4.97
CA GLY A 270 7.54 15.84 -3.67
C GLY A 270 6.70 17.12 -3.58
N HIS A 271 6.74 17.96 -4.61
CA HIS A 271 5.96 19.20 -4.68
C HIS A 271 4.44 18.94 -4.74
N VAL A 272 3.98 18.01 -5.56
CA VAL A 272 2.54 17.72 -5.63
C VAL A 272 2.02 17.08 -4.33
N ILE A 273 2.86 16.32 -3.61
CA ILE A 273 2.52 15.80 -2.28
C ILE A 273 2.29 16.93 -1.28
N GLN A 274 3.17 17.94 -1.27
CA GLN A 274 3.02 19.13 -0.40
C GLN A 274 1.74 19.91 -0.72
N GLY A 275 1.32 19.94 -2.00
CA GLY A 275 0.05 20.50 -2.44
C GLY A 275 -1.18 19.67 -2.13
N GLY A 276 -1.06 18.52 -1.48
CA GLY A 276 -2.19 17.65 -1.13
C GLY A 276 -2.79 16.88 -2.30
N ALA A 277 -1.99 16.64 -3.36
CA ALA A 277 -2.44 16.00 -4.58
C ALA A 277 -3.13 14.63 -4.37
N ASN A 278 -4.13 14.35 -5.20
CA ASN A 278 -4.80 13.07 -5.29
C ASN A 278 -3.92 12.00 -5.99
N LEU A 279 -4.44 10.78 -6.14
CA LEU A 279 -3.71 9.66 -6.74
C LEU A 279 -3.30 9.94 -8.18
N GLU A 280 -4.23 10.45 -9.00
CA GLU A 280 -4.01 10.68 -10.43
C GLU A 280 -2.88 11.67 -10.66
N LEU A 281 -2.85 12.74 -9.87
CA LEU A 281 -1.81 13.77 -9.97
C LEU A 281 -0.45 13.27 -9.49
N ARG A 282 -0.40 12.42 -8.46
CA ARG A 282 0.87 11.80 -7.99
C ARG A 282 1.42 10.79 -9.00
N LEU A 283 0.55 10.00 -9.64
CA LEU A 283 0.94 9.09 -10.72
C LEU A 283 1.45 9.87 -11.93
N ALA A 284 0.75 10.94 -12.32
CA ALA A 284 1.18 11.80 -13.40
C ALA A 284 2.54 12.45 -13.11
N ALA A 285 2.74 13.00 -11.90
CA ALA A 285 3.99 13.59 -11.47
C ALA A 285 5.17 12.59 -11.49
N LEU A 286 4.92 11.33 -11.13
CA LEU A 286 5.95 10.30 -11.15
C LEU A 286 6.34 9.89 -12.58
N PHE A 287 5.38 9.83 -13.50
CA PHE A 287 5.57 9.26 -14.83
C PHE A 287 5.59 10.27 -15.99
N HIS A 288 5.43 11.61 -15.72
CA HIS A 288 5.29 12.62 -16.79
C HIS A 288 6.43 12.58 -17.83
N ASP A 289 7.62 12.30 -17.38
CA ASP A 289 8.84 12.28 -18.17
C ASP A 289 9.41 10.86 -18.40
N VAL A 290 8.62 9.81 -18.15
CA VAL A 290 9.11 8.42 -18.11
C VAL A 290 9.82 7.97 -19.40
N SER A 291 9.50 8.59 -20.54
CA SER A 291 10.10 8.27 -21.83
C SER A 291 11.26 9.19 -22.25
N LYS A 292 11.65 10.20 -21.47
CA LYS A 292 12.82 11.04 -21.79
C LYS A 292 14.09 10.21 -22.09
N PRO A 293 14.43 9.17 -21.31
CA PRO A 293 15.62 8.35 -21.56
C PRO A 293 15.60 7.58 -22.89
N ILE A 294 14.45 7.43 -23.52
CA ILE A 294 14.32 6.74 -24.83
C ILE A 294 14.02 7.71 -25.98
N CYS A 295 13.71 8.99 -25.68
CA CYS A 295 13.41 10.01 -26.68
C CYS A 295 14.55 11.02 -26.88
N TYR A 296 15.70 10.86 -26.19
CA TYR A 296 16.77 11.82 -26.29
C TYR A 296 17.45 11.81 -27.64
N GLN A 297 17.84 12.98 -28.12
CA GLN A 297 18.63 13.17 -29.30
C GLN A 297 19.81 14.09 -28.97
N VAL A 298 21.02 13.73 -29.39
CA VAL A 298 22.21 14.53 -29.16
C VAL A 298 22.28 15.60 -30.22
N LYS A 299 22.41 16.87 -29.82
CA LYS A 299 22.60 18.01 -30.70
C LYS A 299 24.07 18.21 -31.05
N GLU A 300 24.37 19.08 -32.03
CA GLU A 300 25.74 19.40 -32.45
C GLU A 300 26.63 19.93 -31.34
N ASP A 301 26.05 20.64 -30.36
CA ASP A 301 26.72 21.16 -29.15
C ASP A 301 26.87 20.11 -28.03
N GLY A 302 26.49 18.87 -28.27
CA GLY A 302 26.55 17.77 -27.34
C GLY A 302 25.40 17.79 -26.29
N SER A 303 24.53 18.80 -26.32
CA SER A 303 23.36 18.84 -25.43
C SER A 303 22.24 17.88 -25.88
N PHE A 304 21.33 17.53 -24.98
CA PHE A 304 20.21 16.64 -25.30
C PHE A 304 18.92 17.41 -25.57
N SER A 305 18.15 16.95 -26.53
CA SER A 305 16.76 17.34 -26.74
C SER A 305 15.82 16.12 -26.59
N PHE A 306 14.57 16.37 -26.22
CA PHE A 306 13.59 15.34 -25.86
C PHE A 306 12.26 15.57 -26.60
N HIS A 307 12.33 15.80 -27.92
CA HIS A 307 11.12 16.10 -28.68
C HIS A 307 10.13 14.93 -28.67
N GLY A 308 8.85 15.23 -28.37
CA GLY A 308 7.78 14.24 -28.35
C GLY A 308 7.76 13.32 -27.12
N HIS A 309 8.61 13.59 -26.10
CA HIS A 309 8.63 12.77 -24.89
C HIS A 309 7.29 12.82 -24.12
N ASP A 310 6.54 13.89 -24.21
CA ASP A 310 5.21 14.07 -23.64
C ASP A 310 4.24 12.98 -24.13
N LYS A 311 4.13 12.82 -25.44
CA LYS A 311 3.30 11.79 -26.08
C LYS A 311 3.79 10.36 -25.82
N GLU A 312 5.10 10.15 -25.91
CA GLU A 312 5.67 8.82 -25.62
C GLU A 312 5.58 8.47 -24.14
N SER A 313 5.74 9.45 -23.22
CA SER A 313 5.49 9.23 -21.79
C SER A 313 4.02 8.91 -21.50
N ALA A 314 3.08 9.54 -22.19
CA ALA A 314 1.66 9.22 -22.08
C ALA A 314 1.36 7.77 -22.51
N LYS A 315 1.92 7.33 -23.63
CA LYS A 315 1.78 5.94 -24.12
C LYS A 315 2.39 4.93 -23.12
N GLU A 316 3.59 5.20 -22.64
CA GLU A 316 4.27 4.31 -21.70
C GLU A 316 3.55 4.28 -20.33
N THR A 317 3.09 5.42 -19.85
CA THR A 317 2.26 5.51 -18.63
C THR A 317 0.99 4.68 -18.76
N ARG A 318 0.31 4.72 -19.90
CA ARG A 318 -0.86 3.86 -20.17
C ARG A 318 -0.52 2.39 -20.05
N LYS A 319 0.60 1.93 -20.61
CA LYS A 319 1.05 0.53 -20.51
C LYS A 319 1.34 0.15 -19.05
N ILE A 320 2.07 1.02 -18.32
CA ILE A 320 2.40 0.79 -16.90
C ILE A 320 1.14 0.63 -16.08
N LEU A 321 0.19 1.58 -16.18
CA LEU A 321 -1.03 1.57 -15.36
C LEU A 321 -2.00 0.45 -15.76
N THR A 322 -2.07 0.10 -17.04
CA THR A 322 -2.86 -1.05 -17.52
C THR A 322 -2.29 -2.36 -16.97
N ASN A 323 -0.96 -2.53 -17.00
CA ASN A 323 -0.30 -3.70 -16.42
C ASN A 323 -0.56 -3.80 -14.92
N LEU A 324 -0.53 -2.70 -14.20
CA LEU A 324 -0.87 -2.59 -12.77
C LEU A 324 -2.36 -2.77 -12.48
N LYS A 325 -3.21 -2.91 -13.51
CA LYS A 325 -4.66 -3.09 -13.35
C LYS A 325 -5.36 -1.92 -12.64
N TYR A 326 -4.94 -0.68 -12.90
CA TYR A 326 -5.72 0.48 -12.47
C TYR A 326 -7.05 0.56 -13.23
N PRO A 327 -8.11 1.16 -12.64
CA PRO A 327 -9.37 1.43 -13.34
C PRO A 327 -9.16 2.34 -14.56
N GLY A 328 -9.95 2.13 -15.62
CA GLY A 328 -9.86 2.90 -16.87
C GLY A 328 -9.93 4.41 -16.66
N GLU A 329 -10.85 4.88 -15.81
CA GLU A 329 -10.97 6.30 -15.46
C GLU A 329 -9.69 6.91 -14.87
N VAL A 330 -8.99 6.16 -13.99
CA VAL A 330 -7.72 6.60 -13.42
C VAL A 330 -6.66 6.66 -14.51
N ILE A 331 -6.58 5.62 -15.36
CA ILE A 331 -5.63 5.57 -16.48
C ILE A 331 -5.82 6.76 -17.41
N ASP A 332 -7.06 7.03 -17.84
CA ASP A 332 -7.35 8.09 -18.80
C ASP A 332 -7.02 9.48 -18.24
N LYS A 333 -7.35 9.74 -16.98
CA LYS A 333 -6.99 11.00 -16.30
C LYS A 333 -5.48 11.19 -16.20
N VAL A 334 -4.74 10.14 -15.77
CA VAL A 334 -3.28 10.23 -15.64
C VAL A 334 -2.61 10.42 -17.00
N VAL A 335 -3.02 9.66 -18.01
CA VAL A 335 -2.49 9.77 -19.38
C VAL A 335 -2.71 11.16 -19.96
N PHE A 336 -3.91 11.73 -19.77
CA PHE A 336 -4.21 13.10 -20.17
C PHE A 336 -3.29 14.12 -19.51
N LEU A 337 -3.05 14.00 -18.18
CA LEU A 337 -2.15 14.88 -17.44
C LEU A 337 -0.71 14.76 -17.95
N VAL A 338 -0.24 13.53 -18.21
CA VAL A 338 1.11 13.28 -18.72
C VAL A 338 1.28 13.84 -20.13
N GLU A 339 0.31 13.60 -21.03
CA GLU A 339 0.38 14.10 -22.44
C GLU A 339 0.42 15.62 -22.50
N ASN A 340 -0.25 16.30 -21.57
CA ASN A 340 -0.40 17.76 -21.61
C ASN A 340 0.53 18.50 -20.62
N HIS A 341 1.47 17.82 -19.95
CA HIS A 341 2.30 18.46 -18.92
C HIS A 341 3.19 19.62 -19.46
N MET A 342 3.50 19.66 -20.75
CA MET A 342 4.27 20.73 -21.38
C MET A 342 3.44 21.97 -21.74
N CYS A 343 2.09 21.90 -21.68
CA CYS A 343 1.21 22.97 -22.17
C CYS A 343 1.43 24.31 -21.45
N ILE A 344 1.69 24.32 -20.14
CA ILE A 344 1.90 25.57 -19.42
C ILE A 344 3.27 26.20 -19.71
N LYS A 345 4.30 25.36 -19.88
CA LYS A 345 5.59 25.92 -20.33
C LYS A 345 5.41 26.59 -21.69
N GLN A 346 4.67 25.99 -22.61
CA GLN A 346 4.35 26.57 -23.91
C GLN A 346 3.57 27.88 -23.78
N LEU A 347 2.59 27.97 -22.87
CA LEU A 347 1.82 29.17 -22.57
C LEU A 347 2.71 30.29 -21.98
N TYR A 348 3.58 29.93 -21.05
CA TYR A 348 4.53 30.87 -20.46
C TYR A 348 5.54 31.37 -21.50
N ASP A 349 6.12 30.49 -22.28
CA ASP A 349 7.08 30.85 -23.35
C ASP A 349 6.38 31.68 -24.44
N TYR A 350 5.12 31.40 -24.80
CA TYR A 350 4.31 32.20 -25.69
C TYR A 350 4.07 33.63 -25.15
N SER A 351 3.72 33.77 -23.89
CA SER A 351 3.49 35.07 -23.26
C SER A 351 4.74 35.96 -23.23
N ARG A 352 5.93 35.35 -23.35
CA ARG A 352 7.25 36.04 -23.41
C ARG A 352 7.81 36.15 -24.82
N GLY A 353 7.06 35.75 -25.85
CA GLY A 353 7.53 35.76 -27.24
C GLY A 353 8.62 34.73 -27.57
N LEU A 354 8.84 33.76 -26.68
CA LEU A 354 9.85 32.70 -26.83
C LEU A 354 9.33 31.45 -27.57
N TYR A 355 8.02 31.37 -27.76
CA TYR A 355 7.32 30.28 -28.43
C TYR A 355 6.43 30.80 -29.55
N THR A 356 6.65 30.36 -30.78
CA THR A 356 5.95 30.83 -31.99
C THR A 356 4.77 29.96 -32.41
N GLY A 357 4.58 28.77 -31.80
CA GLY A 357 3.46 27.87 -32.04
C GLY A 357 2.18 28.36 -31.37
N LYS A 358 1.01 27.80 -31.75
CA LYS A 358 -0.24 28.03 -31.03
C LYS A 358 -0.21 27.25 -29.73
N PRO A 359 -0.31 27.89 -28.54
CA PRO A 359 -0.36 27.16 -27.28
C PRO A 359 -1.67 26.36 -27.19
N CYS A 360 -1.61 25.19 -26.57
CA CYS A 360 -2.79 24.38 -26.31
C CYS A 360 -3.62 25.05 -25.21
N LEU A 361 -4.75 25.68 -25.60
CA LEU A 361 -5.63 26.43 -24.71
C LEU A 361 -6.65 25.57 -23.96
N LEU A 362 -6.59 24.25 -24.10
CA LEU A 362 -7.57 23.35 -23.49
C LEU A 362 -7.27 23.13 -21.99
N TYR A 363 -8.18 23.64 -21.15
CA TYR A 363 -8.31 23.36 -19.71
C TYR A 363 -7.38 24.08 -18.73
N THR A 364 -7.59 25.38 -18.56
CA THR A 364 -6.93 26.17 -17.49
C THR A 364 -7.56 25.98 -16.09
N SER A 365 -8.70 25.30 -15.95
CA SER A 365 -9.40 25.16 -14.65
C SER A 365 -8.95 23.98 -13.78
N GLU A 366 -8.39 22.91 -14.37
CA GLU A 366 -7.98 21.70 -13.63
C GLU A 366 -6.47 21.51 -13.50
N LEU A 367 -5.67 22.34 -14.17
CA LEU A 367 -4.20 22.27 -14.21
C LEU A 367 -3.42 23.13 -13.20
N PRO A 368 -4.00 23.86 -12.23
CA PRO A 368 -3.27 24.87 -11.44
C PRO A 368 -2.16 24.29 -10.54
N THR A 369 -2.20 22.99 -10.23
CA THR A 369 -1.37 22.41 -9.16
C THR A 369 -0.09 21.75 -9.67
N ILE A 370 -0.10 21.14 -10.86
CA ILE A 370 1.09 20.45 -11.43
C ILE A 370 2.18 21.44 -11.86
N LEU A 371 1.83 22.68 -12.10
CA LEU A 371 2.57 23.57 -12.98
C LEU A 371 3.09 24.84 -12.27
N ARG A 372 2.95 24.91 -10.94
CA ARG A 372 3.63 25.91 -10.10
C ARG A 372 5.02 25.46 -9.60
N VAL A 373 5.58 24.45 -10.24
CA VAL A 373 6.90 23.88 -9.86
C VAL A 373 7.93 24.20 -10.92
#